data_0395c6773af03f2418377db46001221c
#
_entry.id   0395c6773af03f2418377db46001221c
#
_cell.length_a   1.000
_cell.length_b   1.000
_cell.length_c   1.000
_cell.angle_alpha   90.00
_cell.angle_beta   90.00
_cell.angle_gamma   90.00
#
_symmetry.space_group_name_H-M   'P 1'
#
loop_
_entity.id
_entity.type
_entity.pdbx_description
1 polymer ?
#
loop_
_entity_poly.entity_id
_entity_poly.type
_entity_poly.pdbx_seq_one_letter_code
_entity_poly.pdbx_strand_id
1 'polypeptide(L)'
;HTQSLVLECGGNSRNNFYPSTKGNQWNNAGVYCAEWTGVLLSDVLKDCGIKDDAVYTGNHGFDKHLSGKGEAISRGVPIKAAMNDNALIAWAMNGEPIPYLHGYPLRVVFAGRPASVSQKCATGISVRNQIHDGHKMAAPAYQVPKYPIAPGEKVDNKDFRIIEEMIVKSLITSPKSGTEFALGKTVTVSGHAWAGMSSVEQLQVS
;
A
#
# COMPACT_ATOMS: atom_id res chain seq x y z
N HIS A 1 -10.41 11.54 13.31
CA HIS A 1 -9.95 10.20 13.70
C HIS A 1 -8.43 10.16 13.73
N THR A 2 -7.88 9.42 14.69
CA THR A 2 -6.44 9.17 14.82
C THR A 2 -6.23 7.67 14.88
N GLN A 3 -5.39 7.11 13.98
CA GLN A 3 -5.19 5.66 13.85
C GLN A 3 -3.74 5.36 13.48
N SER A 4 -3.16 4.31 14.09
CA SER A 4 -1.86 3.76 13.69
C SER A 4 -2.06 2.81 12.52
N LEU A 5 -1.59 3.19 11.34
CA LEU A 5 -1.81 2.46 10.09
C LEU A 5 -0.48 2.15 9.40
N VAL A 6 -0.39 0.91 8.88
CA VAL A 6 0.77 0.45 8.11
C VAL A 6 0.58 0.79 6.64
N LEU A 7 1.59 1.42 6.04
CA LEU A 7 1.70 1.61 4.61
C LEU A 7 2.88 0.80 4.06
N GLU A 8 2.61 -0.02 3.06
CA GLU A 8 3.60 -0.91 2.45
C GLU A 8 3.62 -0.76 0.93
N CYS A 9 4.82 -0.62 0.38
CA CYS A 9 5.02 -0.62 -1.07
C CYS A 9 4.66 -1.98 -1.66
N GLY A 10 3.90 -2.02 -2.75
CA GLY A 10 3.59 -3.26 -3.46
C GLY A 10 4.82 -4.00 -4.00
N GLY A 11 5.99 -3.36 -4.00
CA GLY A 11 7.29 -3.97 -4.35
C GLY A 11 8.18 -4.29 -3.15
N ASN A 12 7.70 -4.17 -1.93
CA ASN A 12 8.47 -4.52 -0.73
C ASN A 12 8.91 -5.99 -0.79
N SER A 13 10.18 -6.27 -0.50
CA SER A 13 10.83 -7.60 -0.60
C SER A 13 11.03 -8.11 -2.05
N ARG A 14 10.97 -7.25 -3.07
CA ARG A 14 11.14 -7.67 -4.48
C ARG A 14 12.51 -8.26 -4.75
N ASN A 15 13.55 -7.82 -4.07
CA ASN A 15 14.91 -8.36 -4.24
C ASN A 15 15.08 -9.82 -3.76
N ASN A 16 14.07 -10.37 -3.07
CA ASN A 16 14.10 -11.77 -2.61
C ASN A 16 13.67 -12.76 -3.73
N PHE A 17 13.18 -12.27 -4.87
CA PHE A 17 12.80 -13.13 -5.98
C PHE A 17 14.01 -13.51 -6.83
N TYR A 18 14.09 -14.81 -7.20
CA TYR A 18 15.07 -15.33 -8.13
C TYR A 18 14.36 -16.17 -9.20
N PRO A 19 14.60 -15.91 -10.52
CA PRO A 19 15.34 -14.79 -11.07
C PRO A 19 14.71 -13.44 -10.72
N SER A 20 15.53 -12.38 -10.71
CA SER A 20 15.09 -11.02 -10.34
C SER A 20 13.96 -10.52 -11.23
N THR A 21 12.93 -9.99 -10.61
CA THR A 21 11.79 -9.38 -11.31
C THR A 21 12.09 -7.93 -11.69
N LYS A 22 11.35 -7.39 -12.68
CA LYS A 22 11.49 -5.98 -13.07
C LYS A 22 10.97 -5.03 -11.99
N GLY A 23 11.55 -3.84 -11.90
CA GLY A 23 11.16 -2.75 -11.00
C GLY A 23 12.20 -2.46 -9.93
N ASN A 24 11.89 -1.54 -9.02
CA ASN A 24 12.79 -1.18 -7.91
C ASN A 24 13.01 -2.40 -7.01
N GLN A 25 14.28 -2.74 -6.80
CA GLN A 25 14.69 -3.89 -5.99
C GLN A 25 14.67 -3.52 -4.49
N TRP A 26 13.48 -3.29 -3.97
CA TRP A 26 13.30 -3.08 -2.53
C TRP A 26 13.68 -4.34 -1.75
N ASN A 27 14.42 -4.15 -0.66
CA ASN A 27 14.53 -5.15 0.39
C ASN A 27 13.29 -5.09 1.31
N ASN A 28 13.40 -5.44 2.58
CA ASN A 28 12.28 -5.45 3.52
C ASN A 28 11.95 -4.09 4.15
N ALA A 29 12.55 -2.98 3.67
CA ALA A 29 12.38 -1.64 4.24
C ALA A 29 11.29 -0.80 3.54
N GLY A 30 10.56 -1.37 2.58
CA GLY A 30 9.48 -0.70 1.87
C GLY A 30 8.16 -0.66 2.66
N VAL A 31 8.23 -0.60 3.98
CA VAL A 31 7.05 -0.60 4.87
C VAL A 31 7.31 0.31 6.07
N TYR A 32 6.28 0.99 6.55
CA TYR A 32 6.32 1.75 7.80
C TYR A 32 4.93 1.83 8.44
N CYS A 33 4.92 2.02 9.76
CA CYS A 33 3.74 2.32 10.54
C CYS A 33 3.83 3.74 11.08
N ALA A 34 2.76 4.50 10.97
CA ALA A 34 2.65 5.83 11.54
C ALA A 34 1.24 6.06 12.10
N GLU A 35 1.15 6.95 13.06
CA GLU A 35 -0.14 7.47 13.51
C GLU A 35 -0.62 8.54 12.52
N TRP A 36 -1.81 8.35 11.98
CA TRP A 36 -2.44 9.26 11.03
C TRP A 36 -3.66 9.92 11.64
N THR A 37 -3.75 11.24 11.55
CA THR A 37 -4.91 12.01 11.99
C THR A 37 -5.61 12.61 10.78
N GLY A 38 -6.92 12.41 10.69
CA GLY A 38 -7.73 12.87 9.58
C GLY A 38 -9.22 12.65 9.80
N VAL A 39 -9.99 12.76 8.73
CA VAL A 39 -11.40 12.37 8.67
C VAL A 39 -11.54 11.04 7.94
N LEU A 40 -12.57 10.28 8.28
CA LEU A 40 -12.91 9.08 7.50
C LEU A 40 -13.28 9.50 6.08
N LEU A 41 -12.72 8.79 5.11
CA LEU A 41 -13.08 9.02 3.71
C LEU A 41 -14.56 8.70 3.48
N SER A 42 -15.10 7.69 4.17
CA SER A 42 -16.51 7.32 4.10
C SER A 42 -17.44 8.45 4.50
N ASP A 43 -17.08 9.26 5.50
CA ASP A 43 -17.92 10.38 5.95
C ASP A 43 -17.94 11.49 4.90
N VAL A 44 -16.77 11.82 4.34
CA VAL A 44 -16.67 12.80 3.26
C VAL A 44 -17.46 12.36 2.02
N LEU A 45 -17.34 11.09 1.64
CA LEU A 45 -18.07 10.56 0.49
C LEU A 45 -19.59 10.58 0.70
N LYS A 46 -20.07 10.23 1.89
CA LYS A 46 -21.50 10.30 2.24
C LYS A 46 -22.02 11.73 2.20
N ASP A 47 -21.27 12.67 2.76
CA ASP A 47 -21.60 14.09 2.79
C ASP A 47 -21.68 14.70 1.38
N CYS A 48 -20.78 14.26 0.49
CA CYS A 48 -20.79 14.64 -0.93
C CYS A 48 -21.93 13.99 -1.74
N GLY A 49 -22.63 13.00 -1.21
CA GLY A 49 -23.76 12.33 -1.89
C GLY A 49 -23.30 11.43 -3.03
N ILE A 50 -22.55 10.36 -2.73
CA ILE A 50 -22.15 9.38 -3.76
C ILE A 50 -23.38 8.68 -4.35
N LYS A 51 -23.33 8.40 -5.65
CA LYS A 51 -24.39 7.69 -6.36
C LYS A 51 -24.38 6.20 -6.06
N ASP A 52 -25.54 5.56 -6.19
CA ASP A 52 -25.72 4.13 -5.93
C ASP A 52 -24.93 3.22 -6.89
N ASP A 53 -24.63 3.73 -8.11
CA ASP A 53 -23.82 3.03 -9.11
C ASP A 53 -22.31 3.17 -8.92
N ALA A 54 -21.86 3.74 -7.81
CA ALA A 54 -20.44 3.90 -7.48
C ALA A 54 -19.75 2.54 -7.31
N VAL A 55 -18.69 2.30 -8.06
CA VAL A 55 -17.94 1.03 -8.08
C VAL A 55 -16.50 1.22 -7.57
N TYR A 56 -15.88 2.35 -7.92
CA TYR A 56 -14.46 2.56 -7.67
C TYR A 56 -14.14 4.01 -7.39
N THR A 57 -13.03 4.29 -6.69
CA THR A 57 -12.45 5.64 -6.58
C THR A 57 -11.29 5.81 -7.53
N GLY A 58 -11.01 7.05 -7.93
CA GLY A 58 -9.75 7.45 -8.54
C GLY A 58 -9.12 8.54 -7.70
N ASN A 59 -7.92 8.29 -7.17
CA ASN A 59 -7.24 9.23 -6.29
C ASN A 59 -6.24 10.06 -7.10
N HIS A 60 -6.30 11.38 -6.95
CA HIS A 60 -5.53 12.34 -7.72
C HIS A 60 -4.59 13.13 -6.81
N GLY A 61 -3.37 13.40 -7.28
CA GLY A 61 -2.36 14.14 -6.54
C GLY A 61 -1.72 15.24 -7.37
N PHE A 62 -1.07 16.16 -6.67
CA PHE A 62 -0.39 17.30 -7.30
C PHE A 62 0.85 16.90 -8.11
N ASP A 63 1.51 15.79 -7.73
CA ASP A 63 2.76 15.34 -8.33
C ASP A 63 2.59 15.04 -9.83
N LYS A 64 3.46 15.60 -10.64
CA LYS A 64 3.50 15.36 -12.09
C LYS A 64 4.46 14.23 -12.44
N HIS A 65 4.17 13.54 -13.53
CA HIS A 65 5.12 12.61 -14.11
C HIS A 65 6.41 13.32 -14.52
N LEU A 66 7.56 12.64 -14.43
CA LEU A 66 8.88 13.23 -14.75
C LEU A 66 8.96 13.82 -16.18
N SER A 67 8.12 13.38 -17.11
CA SER A 67 7.99 14.00 -18.44
C SER A 67 7.29 15.36 -18.41
N GLY A 68 6.80 15.82 -17.25
CA GLY A 68 6.00 17.03 -17.11
C GLY A 68 4.54 16.90 -17.61
N LYS A 69 4.17 15.75 -18.17
CA LYS A 69 2.83 15.50 -18.72
C LYS A 69 2.03 14.54 -17.83
N GLY A 70 0.83 14.96 -17.42
CA GLY A 70 -0.08 14.15 -16.63
C GLY A 70 0.38 13.93 -15.18
N GLU A 71 -0.37 13.12 -14.46
CA GLU A 71 -0.10 12.74 -13.07
C GLU A 71 1.04 11.72 -12.99
N ALA A 72 1.85 11.80 -11.94
CA ALA A 72 2.90 10.82 -11.67
C ALA A 72 2.29 9.43 -11.43
N ILE A 73 1.19 9.41 -10.70
CA ILE A 73 0.41 8.23 -10.37
C ILE A 73 -1.04 8.66 -10.08
N SER A 74 -2.01 7.93 -10.60
CA SER A 74 -3.41 8.05 -10.22
C SER A 74 -3.99 6.65 -10.12
N ARG A 75 -4.12 6.17 -8.90
CA ARG A 75 -4.68 4.86 -8.59
C ARG A 75 -5.91 5.02 -7.72
N GLY A 76 -6.70 3.98 -7.62
CA GLY A 76 -7.90 3.97 -6.80
C GLY A 76 -8.10 2.64 -6.10
N VAL A 77 -9.23 2.54 -5.45
CA VAL A 77 -9.68 1.34 -4.72
C VAL A 77 -11.17 1.09 -5.01
N PRO A 78 -11.63 -0.17 -4.87
CA PRO A 78 -13.07 -0.43 -4.88
C PRO A 78 -13.82 0.44 -3.88
N ILE A 79 -15.02 0.88 -4.21
CA ILE A 79 -15.80 1.78 -3.34
C ILE A 79 -15.98 1.19 -1.93
N LYS A 80 -16.16 -0.12 -1.80
CA LYS A 80 -16.21 -0.82 -0.51
C LYS A 80 -14.98 -0.55 0.36
N ALA A 81 -13.80 -0.42 -0.27
CA ALA A 81 -12.57 -0.11 0.45
C ALA A 81 -12.51 1.37 0.88
N ALA A 82 -13.03 2.28 0.06
CA ALA A 82 -13.12 3.69 0.40
C ALA A 82 -14.11 3.97 1.53
N MET A 83 -15.08 3.09 1.71
CA MET A 83 -16.09 3.15 2.78
C MET A 83 -15.66 2.46 4.08
N ASN A 84 -14.44 1.93 4.13
CA ASN A 84 -13.90 1.25 5.31
C ASN A 84 -13.32 2.27 6.31
N ASP A 85 -13.41 1.96 7.61
CA ASP A 85 -12.93 2.81 8.70
C ASP A 85 -11.39 3.00 8.72
N ASN A 86 -10.65 2.23 7.91
CA ASN A 86 -9.20 2.38 7.71
C ASN A 86 -8.85 3.27 6.50
N ALA A 87 -9.83 3.96 5.91
CA ALA A 87 -9.62 4.92 4.82
C ALA A 87 -9.76 6.35 5.35
N LEU A 88 -8.66 7.12 5.30
CA LEU A 88 -8.61 8.47 5.83
C LEU A 88 -8.23 9.50 4.76
N ILE A 89 -8.75 10.70 4.89
CA ILE A 89 -8.11 11.92 4.37
C ILE A 89 -7.34 12.53 5.53
N ALA A 90 -6.03 12.31 5.57
CA ALA A 90 -5.16 12.70 6.67
C ALA A 90 -4.50 14.05 6.42
N TRP A 91 -4.30 14.84 7.50
CA TRP A 91 -3.55 16.11 7.52
C TRP A 91 -2.40 16.11 8.52
N ALA A 92 -2.34 15.11 9.41
CA ALA A 92 -1.26 14.98 10.39
C ALA A 92 -0.72 13.54 10.43
N MET A 93 0.55 13.44 10.78
CA MET A 93 1.32 12.21 10.91
C MET A 93 2.15 12.28 12.18
N ASN A 94 1.98 11.32 13.12
CA ASN A 94 2.65 11.28 14.40
C ASN A 94 2.48 12.57 15.24
N GLY A 95 1.27 13.10 15.26
CA GLY A 95 0.92 14.31 16.02
C GLY A 95 1.30 15.65 15.38
N GLU A 96 2.02 15.64 14.26
CA GLU A 96 2.51 16.82 13.56
C GLU A 96 1.88 16.95 12.16
N PRO A 97 1.84 18.13 11.54
CA PRO A 97 1.46 18.25 10.12
C PRO A 97 2.25 17.29 9.25
N ILE A 98 1.59 16.71 8.24
CA ILE A 98 2.26 15.76 7.35
C ILE A 98 3.52 16.40 6.77
N PRO A 99 4.74 15.78 6.90
CA PRO A 99 5.94 16.30 6.28
C PRO A 99 5.77 16.42 4.76
N TYR A 100 6.40 17.44 4.16
CA TYR A 100 6.27 17.72 2.71
C TYR A 100 6.50 16.48 1.84
N LEU A 101 7.57 15.72 2.10
CA LEU A 101 7.89 14.49 1.35
C LEU A 101 6.87 13.35 1.56
N HIS A 102 6.09 13.42 2.62
CA HIS A 102 5.05 12.44 2.94
C HIS A 102 3.65 12.84 2.44
N GLY A 103 3.51 14.03 1.82
CA GLY A 103 2.29 14.40 1.12
C GLY A 103 1.50 15.56 1.73
N TYR A 104 2.18 16.52 2.41
CA TYR A 104 1.55 17.79 2.84
C TYR A 104 0.81 18.46 1.67
N PRO A 105 -0.35 19.12 1.89
CA PRO A 105 -1.06 19.25 3.16
C PRO A 105 -2.02 18.10 3.46
N LEU A 106 -2.47 17.35 2.46
CA LEU A 106 -3.45 16.27 2.60
C LEU A 106 -2.97 15.01 1.91
N ARG A 107 -3.20 13.88 2.56
CA ARG A 107 -2.92 12.57 2.01
C ARG A 107 -4.13 11.66 2.16
N VAL A 108 -4.49 10.94 1.11
CA VAL A 108 -5.40 9.80 1.25
C VAL A 108 -4.62 8.62 1.78
N VAL A 109 -5.12 7.93 2.80
CA VAL A 109 -4.48 6.76 3.42
C VAL A 109 -5.43 5.58 3.34
N PHE A 110 -4.94 4.46 2.80
CA PHE A 110 -5.64 3.18 2.73
C PHE A 110 -4.75 2.10 3.35
N ALA A 111 -4.97 1.78 4.60
CA ALA A 111 -4.22 0.73 5.26
C ALA A 111 -4.50 -0.65 4.64
N GLY A 112 -3.53 -1.55 4.73
CA GLY A 112 -3.64 -2.93 4.24
C GLY A 112 -3.65 -3.09 2.73
N ARG A 113 -3.50 -1.98 1.97
CA ARG A 113 -3.44 -1.94 0.52
C ARG A 113 -2.08 -1.48 0.04
N PRO A 114 -1.69 -1.74 -1.24
CA PRO A 114 -0.43 -1.20 -1.75
C PRO A 114 -0.37 0.31 -1.53
N ALA A 115 0.70 0.82 -0.89
CA ALA A 115 0.84 2.24 -0.54
C ALA A 115 0.68 3.20 -1.74
N SER A 116 0.77 2.69 -2.96
CA SER A 116 0.55 3.44 -4.19
C SER A 116 -0.89 3.94 -4.38
N VAL A 117 -1.88 3.41 -3.64
CA VAL A 117 -3.25 3.94 -3.62
C VAL A 117 -3.42 5.03 -2.55
N SER A 118 -2.49 5.15 -1.60
CA SER A 118 -2.47 6.18 -0.56
C SER A 118 -1.83 7.45 -1.10
N GLN A 119 -2.61 8.18 -1.89
CA GLN A 119 -2.16 9.33 -2.69
C GLN A 119 -1.63 10.46 -1.82
N LYS A 120 -0.39 10.90 -2.08
CA LYS A 120 0.23 12.09 -1.47
C LYS A 120 -0.23 13.37 -2.16
N CYS A 121 -0.13 14.50 -1.43
CA CYS A 121 -0.51 15.81 -1.96
C CYS A 121 -1.87 15.75 -2.67
N ALA A 122 -2.86 15.16 -2.00
CA ALA A 122 -4.15 14.86 -2.59
C ALA A 122 -4.83 16.14 -3.09
N THR A 123 -5.27 16.12 -4.34
CA THR A 123 -5.99 17.22 -5.01
C THR A 123 -7.45 16.89 -5.29
N GLY A 124 -7.79 15.61 -5.28
CA GLY A 124 -9.17 15.18 -5.50
C GLY A 124 -9.34 13.66 -5.46
N ILE A 125 -10.59 13.28 -5.32
CA ILE A 125 -11.04 11.88 -5.42
C ILE A 125 -12.22 11.87 -6.38
N SER A 126 -12.11 11.15 -7.47
CA SER A 126 -13.23 10.89 -8.36
C SER A 126 -13.92 9.58 -7.94
N VAL A 127 -15.25 9.59 -7.90
CA VAL A 127 -16.07 8.39 -7.69
C VAL A 127 -16.60 7.93 -9.04
N ARG A 128 -16.43 6.66 -9.36
CA ARG A 128 -16.68 6.13 -10.69
C ARG A 128 -17.59 4.91 -10.65
N ASN A 129 -18.39 4.73 -11.69
CA ASN A 129 -19.22 3.55 -11.92
C ASN A 129 -18.49 2.42 -12.67
N GLN A 130 -17.19 2.52 -12.80
CA GLN A 130 -16.30 1.52 -13.38
C GLN A 130 -14.94 1.55 -12.70
N ILE A 131 -14.11 0.52 -12.91
CA ILE A 131 -12.73 0.50 -12.42
C ILE A 131 -11.98 1.73 -12.94
N HIS A 132 -11.22 2.39 -12.04
CA HIS A 132 -10.41 3.55 -12.41
C HIS A 132 -9.34 3.16 -13.44
N ASP A 133 -9.17 4.02 -14.45
CA ASP A 133 -8.25 3.83 -15.58
C ASP A 133 -7.08 4.83 -15.59
N GLY A 134 -6.80 5.43 -14.44
CA GLY A 134 -5.72 6.40 -14.26
C GLY A 134 -4.32 5.82 -14.42
N HIS A 135 -3.32 6.70 -14.36
CA HIS A 135 -1.92 6.31 -14.55
C HIS A 135 -1.48 5.26 -13.51
N LYS A 136 -0.92 4.15 -13.98
CA LYS A 136 -0.52 2.95 -13.21
C LYS A 136 -1.68 2.03 -12.80
N MET A 137 -2.84 2.14 -13.46
CA MET A 137 -3.91 1.15 -13.32
C MET A 137 -3.87 0.07 -14.40
N ALA A 138 -3.23 0.34 -15.56
CA ALA A 138 -3.09 -0.66 -16.63
C ALA A 138 -2.00 -1.70 -16.31
N ALA A 139 -2.23 -2.95 -16.75
CA ALA A 139 -1.26 -4.03 -16.61
C ALA A 139 0.09 -3.72 -17.30
N PRO A 140 1.19 -4.18 -16.74
CA PRO A 140 1.36 -4.99 -15.51
C PRO A 140 1.57 -4.15 -14.25
N ALA A 141 1.35 -2.83 -14.29
CA ALA A 141 1.65 -1.93 -13.17
C ALA A 141 0.80 -2.26 -11.93
N TYR A 142 1.42 -2.57 -10.80
CA TYR A 142 0.76 -2.95 -9.54
C TYR A 142 -0.28 -4.05 -9.70
N GLN A 143 0.05 -5.00 -10.55
CA GLN A 143 -0.78 -6.17 -10.84
C GLN A 143 0.06 -7.45 -10.73
N VAL A 144 -0.61 -8.56 -10.48
CA VAL A 144 -0.01 -9.89 -10.41
C VAL A 144 -0.75 -10.83 -11.36
N PRO A 145 -0.10 -11.90 -11.85
CA PRO A 145 -0.80 -12.93 -12.61
C PRO A 145 -2.01 -13.50 -11.84
N LYS A 146 -3.06 -13.85 -12.55
CA LYS A 146 -4.27 -14.46 -11.97
C LYS A 146 -4.05 -15.89 -11.48
N TYR A 147 -2.98 -16.53 -11.95
CA TYR A 147 -2.62 -17.93 -11.67
C TYR A 147 -1.11 -18.04 -11.42
N PRO A 148 -0.64 -19.09 -10.72
CA PRO A 148 0.79 -19.36 -10.57
C PRO A 148 1.47 -19.53 -11.92
N ILE A 149 2.66 -18.96 -12.06
CA ILE A 149 3.49 -19.02 -13.27
C ILE A 149 4.89 -19.51 -12.91
N ALA A 150 5.57 -20.14 -13.87
CA ALA A 150 6.98 -20.47 -13.72
C ALA A 150 7.85 -19.19 -13.71
N PRO A 151 8.98 -19.19 -12.98
CA PRO A 151 9.90 -18.05 -12.99
C PRO A 151 10.34 -17.70 -14.41
N GLY A 152 10.21 -16.41 -14.80
CA GLY A 152 10.57 -15.93 -16.12
C GLY A 152 9.53 -16.13 -17.23
N GLU A 153 8.44 -16.82 -16.95
CA GLU A 153 7.34 -17.00 -17.90
C GLU A 153 6.70 -15.67 -18.28
N LYS A 154 6.32 -15.52 -19.55
CA LYS A 154 5.60 -14.36 -20.06
C LYS A 154 4.10 -14.52 -19.84
N VAL A 155 3.47 -13.48 -19.31
CA VAL A 155 2.03 -13.44 -19.04
C VAL A 155 1.40 -12.33 -19.90
N ASP A 156 0.28 -12.63 -20.55
CA ASP A 156 -0.50 -11.65 -21.29
C ASP A 156 -1.13 -10.63 -20.35
N ASN A 157 -1.24 -9.38 -20.80
CA ASN A 157 -1.82 -8.29 -19.98
C ASN A 157 -3.24 -8.60 -19.45
N LYS A 158 -4.05 -9.34 -20.21
CA LYS A 158 -5.41 -9.76 -19.82
C LYS A 158 -5.44 -10.71 -18.64
N ASP A 159 -4.32 -11.39 -18.36
CA ASP A 159 -4.18 -12.41 -17.32
C ASP A 159 -3.58 -11.86 -16.01
N PHE A 160 -3.48 -10.54 -15.91
CA PHE A 160 -3.15 -9.85 -14.66
C PHE A 160 -4.41 -9.45 -13.89
N ARG A 161 -4.26 -9.35 -12.58
CA ARG A 161 -5.24 -8.77 -11.65
C ARG A 161 -4.60 -7.69 -10.80
N ILE A 162 -5.36 -6.66 -10.49
CA ILE A 162 -4.91 -5.56 -9.61
C ILE A 162 -4.60 -6.12 -8.22
N ILE A 163 -3.48 -5.70 -7.63
CA ILE A 163 -3.18 -5.96 -6.24
C ILE A 163 -4.07 -5.04 -5.41
N GLU A 164 -5.12 -5.60 -4.82
CA GLU A 164 -6.04 -4.86 -3.96
C GLU A 164 -5.63 -4.88 -2.51
N GLU A 165 -5.02 -5.98 -2.04
CA GLU A 165 -4.61 -6.18 -0.67
C GLU A 165 -3.16 -6.63 -0.59
N MET A 166 -2.47 -6.21 0.48
CA MET A 166 -1.13 -6.71 0.79
C MET A 166 -1.23 -8.07 1.47
N ILE A 167 -0.29 -8.95 1.14
CA ILE A 167 -0.20 -10.28 1.75
C ILE A 167 0.37 -10.19 3.17
N VAL A 168 0.15 -11.24 3.97
CA VAL A 168 0.80 -11.38 5.27
C VAL A 168 2.32 -11.51 5.11
N LYS A 169 3.05 -10.81 5.98
CA LYS A 169 4.52 -10.82 6.03
C LYS A 169 5.01 -10.80 7.47
N SER A 170 6.26 -11.23 7.64
CA SER A 170 6.98 -11.11 8.91
C SER A 170 8.45 -10.82 8.66
N LEU A 171 9.10 -10.22 9.64
CA LEU A 171 10.51 -9.87 9.60
C LEU A 171 11.11 -9.96 11.01
N ILE A 172 12.17 -10.75 11.16
CA ILE A 172 12.99 -10.75 12.38
C ILE A 172 13.87 -9.50 12.35
N THR A 173 13.81 -8.70 13.40
CA THR A 173 14.62 -7.47 13.54
C THR A 173 15.78 -7.65 14.52
N SER A 174 15.72 -8.64 15.41
CA SER A 174 16.79 -9.03 16.33
C SER A 174 16.71 -10.54 16.58
N PRO A 175 17.86 -11.23 16.60
CA PRO A 175 19.21 -10.75 16.33
C PRO A 175 19.43 -10.42 14.83
N LYS A 176 20.45 -9.64 14.54
CA LYS A 176 20.89 -9.42 13.15
C LYS A 176 21.61 -10.65 12.60
N SER A 177 21.58 -10.81 11.28
CA SER A 177 22.34 -11.86 10.60
C SER A 177 23.83 -11.79 10.95
N GLY A 178 24.44 -12.93 11.22
CA GLY A 178 25.86 -13.02 11.63
C GLY A 178 26.14 -12.72 13.09
N THR A 179 25.10 -12.52 13.93
CA THR A 179 25.30 -12.40 15.38
C THR A 179 25.65 -13.77 15.96
N GLU A 180 26.74 -13.84 16.72
CA GLU A 180 27.21 -15.04 17.40
C GLU A 180 26.73 -15.07 18.85
N PHE A 181 26.36 -16.24 19.32
CA PHE A 181 25.91 -16.49 20.70
C PHE A 181 26.70 -17.61 21.34
N ALA A 182 26.97 -17.48 22.64
CA ALA A 182 27.56 -18.55 23.41
C ALA A 182 26.57 -19.72 23.51
N LEU A 183 27.08 -20.94 23.39
CA LEU A 183 26.29 -22.17 23.55
C LEU A 183 25.58 -22.21 24.91
N GLY A 184 24.34 -22.68 24.95
CA GLY A 184 23.53 -22.82 26.16
C GLY A 184 22.94 -21.51 26.69
N LYS A 185 23.07 -20.39 25.99
CA LYS A 185 22.40 -19.14 26.34
C LYS A 185 21.02 -19.02 25.66
N THR A 186 20.08 -18.48 26.41
CA THR A 186 18.79 -18.09 25.86
C THR A 186 18.98 -16.88 24.97
N VAL A 187 18.43 -16.92 23.77
CA VAL A 187 18.45 -15.82 22.78
C VAL A 187 17.05 -15.28 22.65
N THR A 188 16.87 -13.97 22.87
CA THR A 188 15.61 -13.29 22.59
C THR A 188 15.53 -12.97 21.11
N VAL A 189 14.52 -13.51 20.44
CA VAL A 189 14.20 -13.18 19.04
C VAL A 189 13.02 -12.20 19.05
N SER A 190 13.16 -11.11 18.33
CA SER A 190 12.08 -10.12 18.15
C SER A 190 11.93 -9.71 16.70
N GLY A 191 10.71 -9.29 16.33
CA GLY A 191 10.40 -8.92 14.99
C GLY A 191 9.03 -8.29 14.88
N HIS A 192 8.58 -8.08 13.64
CA HIS A 192 7.26 -7.56 13.32
C HIS A 192 6.58 -8.50 12.34
N ALA A 193 5.27 -8.65 12.51
CA ALA A 193 4.41 -9.33 11.56
C ALA A 193 3.20 -8.44 11.26
N TRP A 194 2.77 -8.42 10.01
CA TRP A 194 1.63 -7.63 9.57
C TRP A 194 0.90 -8.32 8.42
N ALA A 195 -0.34 -7.94 8.20
CA ALA A 195 -1.17 -8.40 7.10
C ALA A 195 -1.88 -7.21 6.45
N GLY A 196 -2.44 -7.41 5.28
CA GLY A 196 -3.25 -6.42 4.60
C GLY A 196 -4.56 -6.14 5.34
N MET A 197 -5.63 -6.83 4.93
CA MET A 197 -6.97 -6.69 5.52
C MET A 197 -7.30 -7.79 6.53
N SER A 198 -6.39 -8.75 6.72
CA SER A 198 -6.52 -9.86 7.67
C SER A 198 -5.69 -9.60 8.93
N SER A 199 -5.95 -10.34 9.99
CA SER A 199 -5.10 -10.38 11.20
C SER A 199 -4.03 -11.47 11.08
N VAL A 200 -2.91 -11.28 11.78
CA VAL A 200 -1.89 -12.31 11.96
C VAL A 200 -2.33 -13.22 13.11
N GLU A 201 -2.63 -14.47 12.81
CA GLU A 201 -3.09 -15.43 13.81
C GLU A 201 -1.94 -16.19 14.48
N GLN A 202 -0.89 -16.49 13.71
CA GLN A 202 0.23 -17.29 14.20
C GLN A 202 1.55 -16.84 13.59
N LEU A 203 2.61 -16.87 14.40
CA LEU A 203 3.99 -16.69 13.98
C LEU A 203 4.81 -17.92 14.40
N GLN A 204 5.57 -18.47 13.46
CA GLN A 204 6.48 -19.59 13.72
C GLN A 204 7.92 -19.16 13.43
N VAL A 205 8.84 -19.54 14.30
CA VAL A 205 10.29 -19.30 14.12
C VAL A 205 10.97 -20.68 14.02
N SER A 206 11.77 -20.87 12.98
CA SER A 206 12.53 -22.12 12.73
C SER A 206 14.01 -21.84 12.64
#